data_e6755dfec3c0dc65cb2d4cf2e60e2eff
#
_entry.id   e6755dfec3c0dc65cb2d4cf2e60e2eff
#
_cell.length_a   1.000
_cell.length_b   1.000
_cell.length_c   1.000
_cell.angle_alpha   90.00
_cell.angle_beta   90.00
_cell.angle_gamma   90.00
#
_symmetry.space_group_name_H-M   'P 1'
#
loop_
_entity.id
_entity.type
_entity.pdbx_description
1 polymer ?
#
loop_
_entity_poly.entity_id
_entity_poly.type
_entity_poly.pdbx_seq_one_letter_code
_entity_poly.pdbx_strand_id
1 'polypeptide(L)'
;MKWKRILLITGIIIVVIIVAAAVYIYPSYKFFFSEGKIHVDKDLTIIQGGGGNSGVLVTDSAVVVIDTKMSSDAEKIFNLAKEKAGQKKIIVINTHYHGDHVRGNKFYKDCAIYIGAYDEKFLQEDLSAEDMPNHFVKDSLILNLGNEILCLYNLGQAHTWDDMIVLLKNRKVVFTGDLVFYHINPFLNKESGADVDKWITALVKILNISGVTMFVPGHGKPGDRSVVEMMKNYFKDMKTAANDPSKEKTLKEKYKDWTEMPMMASPGVTIDYIRNTK
;
A
#
# COMPACT_ATOMS: atom_id res chain seq x y z
N MET A 1 -20.27 45.82 -26.60
CA MET A 1 -19.47 44.80 -27.34
C MET A 1 -18.22 44.33 -26.58
N LYS A 2 -17.36 45.21 -26.04
CA LYS A 2 -16.10 44.80 -25.35
C LYS A 2 -16.32 43.91 -24.13
N TRP A 3 -17.28 44.18 -23.26
CA TRP A 3 -17.58 43.38 -22.05
C TRP A 3 -17.98 41.92 -22.34
N LYS A 4 -18.81 41.69 -23.37
CA LYS A 4 -19.21 40.32 -23.76
C LYS A 4 -18.01 39.52 -24.26
N ARG A 5 -17.05 40.14 -24.95
CA ARG A 5 -15.80 39.49 -25.38
C ARG A 5 -14.90 39.15 -24.19
N ILE A 6 -14.79 40.08 -23.22
CA ILE A 6 -14.01 39.84 -21.99
C ILE A 6 -14.60 38.67 -21.23
N LEU A 7 -15.92 38.65 -20.99
CA LEU A 7 -16.59 37.51 -20.30
C LEU A 7 -16.40 36.17 -21.02
N LEU A 8 -16.48 36.18 -22.37
CA LEU A 8 -16.25 34.96 -23.15
C LEU A 8 -14.80 34.47 -23.02
N ILE A 9 -13.83 35.35 -23.12
CA ILE A 9 -12.38 35.01 -22.98
C ILE A 9 -12.11 34.51 -21.58
N THR A 10 -12.63 35.16 -20.54
CA THR A 10 -12.49 34.74 -19.15
C THR A 10 -13.11 33.34 -18.93
N GLY A 11 -14.31 33.10 -19.52
CA GLY A 11 -14.95 31.80 -19.46
C GLY A 11 -14.12 30.68 -20.11
N ILE A 12 -13.54 30.97 -21.30
CA ILE A 12 -12.64 30.01 -21.98
C ILE A 12 -11.39 29.74 -21.14
N ILE A 13 -10.76 30.75 -20.56
CA ILE A 13 -9.57 30.57 -19.70
C ILE A 13 -9.91 29.71 -18.50
N ILE A 14 -11.04 29.95 -17.83
CA ILE A 14 -11.48 29.13 -16.68
C ILE A 14 -11.67 27.66 -17.12
N VAL A 15 -12.33 27.40 -18.24
CA VAL A 15 -12.53 26.03 -18.76
C VAL A 15 -11.18 25.37 -19.06
N VAL A 16 -10.25 26.08 -19.68
CA VAL A 16 -8.90 25.53 -19.96
C VAL A 16 -8.16 25.18 -18.67
N ILE A 17 -8.24 26.04 -17.64
CA ILE A 17 -7.62 25.77 -16.33
C ILE A 17 -8.26 24.54 -15.68
N ILE A 18 -9.59 24.42 -15.70
CA ILE A 18 -10.30 23.25 -15.12
C ILE A 18 -9.90 21.97 -15.85
N VAL A 19 -9.85 21.99 -17.19
CA VAL A 19 -9.43 20.82 -17.98
C VAL A 19 -7.98 20.46 -17.68
N ALA A 20 -7.08 21.43 -17.64
CA ALA A 20 -5.68 21.18 -17.30
C ALA A 20 -5.52 20.59 -15.89
N ALA A 21 -6.25 21.13 -14.91
CA ALA A 21 -6.27 20.59 -13.54
C ALA A 21 -6.85 19.16 -13.50
N ALA A 22 -7.92 18.90 -14.23
CA ALA A 22 -8.51 17.56 -14.31
C ALA A 22 -7.54 16.54 -14.94
N VAL A 23 -6.86 16.89 -16.03
CA VAL A 23 -5.82 16.04 -16.66
C VAL A 23 -4.66 15.79 -15.72
N TYR A 24 -4.24 16.80 -14.96
CA TYR A 24 -3.15 16.69 -14.00
C TYR A 24 -3.49 15.80 -12.80
N ILE A 25 -4.74 15.86 -12.32
CA ILE A 25 -5.21 15.09 -11.13
C ILE A 25 -5.66 13.68 -11.52
N TYR A 26 -6.05 13.43 -12.78
CA TYR A 26 -6.62 12.17 -13.25
C TYR A 26 -5.77 10.93 -12.93
N PRO A 27 -4.43 10.92 -13.08
CA PRO A 27 -3.60 9.77 -12.69
C PRO A 27 -3.73 9.41 -11.22
N SER A 28 -3.72 10.41 -10.33
CA SER A 28 -3.92 10.21 -8.89
C SER A 28 -5.32 9.71 -8.58
N TYR A 29 -6.35 10.28 -9.21
CA TYR A 29 -7.73 9.81 -9.09
C TYR A 29 -7.84 8.33 -9.50
N LYS A 30 -7.30 7.97 -10.66
CA LYS A 30 -7.31 6.59 -11.14
C LYS A 30 -6.60 5.63 -10.16
N PHE A 31 -5.49 6.07 -9.59
CA PHE A 31 -4.76 5.31 -8.59
C PHE A 31 -5.60 5.02 -7.35
N PHE A 32 -6.26 6.04 -6.78
CA PHE A 32 -7.04 5.88 -5.55
C PHE A 32 -8.43 5.23 -5.74
N PHE A 33 -9.05 5.34 -6.92
CA PHE A 33 -10.46 4.96 -7.11
C PHE A 33 -10.69 3.87 -8.16
N SER A 34 -9.63 3.35 -8.77
CA SER A 34 -9.75 2.27 -9.75
C SER A 34 -9.69 0.91 -9.06
N GLU A 35 -10.73 0.11 -9.20
CA GLU A 35 -10.79 -1.24 -8.65
C GLU A 35 -10.60 -2.32 -9.72
N GLY A 36 -9.90 -3.39 -9.33
CA GLY A 36 -9.82 -4.64 -10.07
C GLY A 36 -9.90 -5.83 -9.12
N LYS A 37 -10.40 -6.97 -9.60
CA LYS A 37 -10.40 -8.22 -8.84
C LYS A 37 -9.55 -9.26 -9.54
N ILE A 38 -8.68 -9.91 -8.79
CA ILE A 38 -7.87 -11.05 -9.25
C ILE A 38 -8.24 -12.25 -8.40
N HIS A 39 -8.84 -13.25 -9.00
CA HIS A 39 -9.05 -14.53 -8.36
C HIS A 39 -7.79 -15.37 -8.54
N VAL A 40 -7.01 -15.53 -7.48
CA VAL A 40 -5.79 -16.34 -7.49
C VAL A 40 -6.16 -17.83 -7.55
N ASP A 41 -7.15 -18.20 -6.74
CA ASP A 41 -7.82 -19.50 -6.75
C ASP A 41 -9.28 -19.33 -6.27
N LYS A 42 -9.99 -20.43 -6.00
CA LYS A 42 -11.37 -20.40 -5.51
C LYS A 42 -11.55 -19.73 -4.15
N ASP A 43 -10.48 -19.70 -3.33
CA ASP A 43 -10.48 -19.27 -1.95
C ASP A 43 -9.77 -17.92 -1.72
N LEU A 44 -8.87 -17.51 -2.62
CA LEU A 44 -8.11 -16.25 -2.51
C LEU A 44 -8.50 -15.27 -3.61
N THR A 45 -9.04 -14.13 -3.20
CA THR A 45 -9.32 -12.98 -4.06
C THR A 45 -8.50 -11.77 -3.61
N ILE A 46 -7.78 -11.16 -4.54
CA ILE A 46 -7.08 -9.89 -4.35
C ILE A 46 -7.95 -8.79 -4.95
N ILE A 47 -8.19 -7.72 -4.20
CA ILE A 47 -8.92 -6.53 -4.64
C ILE A 47 -7.91 -5.40 -4.79
N GLN A 48 -7.66 -5.01 -6.05
CA GLN A 48 -6.68 -3.98 -6.40
C GLN A 48 -7.33 -2.60 -6.43
N GLY A 49 -6.52 -1.57 -6.13
CA GLY A 49 -6.94 -0.16 -6.21
C GLY A 49 -7.94 0.22 -5.11
N GLY A 50 -8.52 1.39 -5.23
CA GLY A 50 -9.36 1.94 -4.15
C GLY A 50 -8.57 2.26 -2.87
N GLY A 51 -7.33 2.75 -3.01
CA GLY A 51 -6.30 2.77 -1.99
C GLY A 51 -5.39 1.54 -2.11
N GLY A 52 -4.92 1.01 -0.98
CA GLY A 52 -4.07 -0.18 -0.94
C GLY A 52 -4.75 -1.46 -1.45
N ASN A 53 -3.97 -2.40 -1.95
CA ASN A 53 -4.48 -3.72 -2.31
C ASN A 53 -4.92 -4.49 -1.07
N SER A 54 -6.01 -5.25 -1.19
CA SER A 54 -6.52 -6.08 -0.12
C SER A 54 -6.64 -7.53 -0.54
N GLY A 55 -6.56 -8.44 0.43
CA GLY A 55 -6.80 -9.87 0.23
C GLY A 55 -8.01 -10.36 1.00
N VAL A 56 -8.85 -11.19 0.37
CA VAL A 56 -9.89 -11.96 1.06
C VAL A 56 -9.62 -13.44 0.82
N LEU A 57 -9.27 -14.14 1.90
CA LEU A 57 -8.90 -15.56 1.89
C LEU A 57 -9.90 -16.38 2.71
N VAL A 58 -10.49 -17.38 2.09
CA VAL A 58 -11.32 -18.38 2.77
C VAL A 58 -10.46 -19.55 3.19
N THR A 59 -10.48 -19.88 4.49
CA THR A 59 -9.79 -21.05 5.04
C THR A 59 -10.78 -22.02 5.67
N ASP A 60 -10.29 -23.15 6.19
CA ASP A 60 -11.16 -24.12 6.86
C ASP A 60 -11.80 -23.52 8.11
N SER A 61 -11.07 -22.71 8.89
CA SER A 61 -11.49 -22.21 10.21
C SER A 61 -11.89 -20.73 10.25
N ALA A 62 -11.54 -19.94 9.23
CA ALA A 62 -11.78 -18.50 9.21
C ALA A 62 -11.85 -17.95 7.79
N VAL A 63 -12.39 -16.73 7.66
CA VAL A 63 -12.10 -15.85 6.53
C VAL A 63 -11.09 -14.80 7.01
N VAL A 64 -10.01 -14.63 6.25
CA VAL A 64 -8.98 -13.65 6.54
C VAL A 64 -9.10 -12.48 5.57
N VAL A 65 -9.11 -11.26 6.12
CA VAL A 65 -9.02 -10.02 5.35
C VAL A 65 -7.63 -9.42 5.61
N ILE A 66 -6.88 -9.21 4.53
CA ILE A 66 -5.57 -8.55 4.59
C ILE A 66 -5.79 -7.14 4.03
N ASP A 67 -5.59 -6.15 4.84
CA ASP A 67 -5.88 -4.74 4.61
C ASP A 67 -7.36 -4.43 4.29
N THR A 68 -7.92 -3.46 4.98
CA THR A 68 -9.36 -3.21 4.98
C THR A 68 -9.80 -2.02 4.14
N LYS A 69 -8.86 -1.36 3.45
CA LYS A 69 -9.12 -0.15 2.63
C LYS A 69 -9.70 1.03 3.41
N MET A 70 -10.26 1.99 2.66
CA MET A 70 -10.97 3.14 3.19
C MET A 70 -12.25 3.42 2.42
N SER A 71 -13.09 4.33 2.92
CA SER A 71 -14.30 4.83 2.26
C SER A 71 -15.30 3.73 1.90
N SER A 72 -15.99 3.85 0.77
CA SER A 72 -16.98 2.87 0.29
C SER A 72 -16.37 1.51 -0.07
N ASP A 73 -15.08 1.45 -0.36
CA ASP A 73 -14.41 0.22 -0.77
C ASP A 73 -14.14 -0.68 0.45
N ALA A 74 -13.95 -0.09 1.64
CA ALA A 74 -13.89 -0.82 2.89
C ALA A 74 -15.18 -1.60 3.18
N GLU A 75 -16.34 -0.98 2.95
CA GLU A 75 -17.64 -1.65 3.12
C GLU A 75 -17.84 -2.78 2.13
N LYS A 76 -17.40 -2.62 0.88
CA LYS A 76 -17.46 -3.69 -0.15
C LYS A 76 -16.62 -4.90 0.26
N ILE A 77 -15.41 -4.68 0.81
CA ILE A 77 -14.56 -5.77 1.30
C ILE A 77 -15.21 -6.46 2.51
N PHE A 78 -15.76 -5.68 3.45
CA PHE A 78 -16.46 -6.23 4.59
C PHE A 78 -17.64 -7.11 4.15
N ASN A 79 -18.49 -6.64 3.23
CA ASN A 79 -19.63 -7.39 2.73
C ASN A 79 -19.19 -8.68 2.02
N LEU A 80 -18.12 -8.63 1.22
CA LEU A 80 -17.53 -9.82 0.60
C LEU A 80 -17.00 -10.82 1.64
N ALA A 81 -16.24 -10.34 2.64
CA ALA A 81 -15.74 -11.19 3.69
C ALA A 81 -16.85 -11.83 4.51
N LYS A 82 -17.89 -11.09 4.83
CA LYS A 82 -19.08 -11.57 5.56
C LYS A 82 -19.86 -12.63 4.77
N GLU A 83 -20.08 -12.41 3.47
CA GLU A 83 -20.69 -13.38 2.58
C GLU A 83 -19.89 -14.70 2.57
N LYS A 84 -18.57 -14.60 2.41
CA LYS A 84 -17.69 -15.78 2.35
C LYS A 84 -17.54 -16.47 3.70
N ALA A 85 -17.67 -15.74 4.81
CA ALA A 85 -17.51 -16.32 6.14
C ALA A 85 -18.64 -17.27 6.53
N GLY A 86 -19.89 -16.94 6.20
CA GLY A 86 -21.05 -17.70 6.72
C GLY A 86 -21.02 -17.74 8.24
N GLN A 87 -20.72 -18.90 8.81
CA GLN A 87 -20.58 -19.12 10.26
C GLN A 87 -19.14 -19.08 10.77
N LYS A 88 -18.15 -18.93 9.86
CA LYS A 88 -16.73 -18.86 10.24
C LYS A 88 -16.43 -17.47 10.83
N LYS A 89 -15.45 -17.44 11.74
CA LYS A 89 -14.92 -16.15 12.21
C LYS A 89 -14.20 -15.39 11.09
N ILE A 90 -14.17 -14.07 11.21
CA ILE A 90 -13.34 -13.20 10.37
C ILE A 90 -12.12 -12.79 11.19
N ILE A 91 -10.96 -12.78 10.55
CA ILE A 91 -9.69 -12.28 11.09
C ILE A 91 -9.22 -11.20 10.14
N VAL A 92 -8.81 -10.06 10.68
CA VAL A 92 -8.22 -8.95 9.93
C VAL A 92 -6.73 -8.89 10.21
N ILE A 93 -5.94 -8.62 9.18
CA ILE A 93 -4.50 -8.40 9.29
C ILE A 93 -4.18 -7.13 8.51
N ASN A 94 -3.67 -6.11 9.18
CA ASN A 94 -3.20 -4.89 8.55
C ASN A 94 -1.69 -4.98 8.35
N THR A 95 -1.23 -4.65 7.14
CA THR A 95 0.20 -4.62 6.81
C THR A 95 0.91 -3.46 7.47
N HIS A 96 0.23 -2.33 7.63
CA HIS A 96 0.69 -1.12 8.33
C HIS A 96 -0.50 -0.19 8.63
N TYR A 97 -0.29 0.93 9.33
CA TYR A 97 -1.37 1.75 9.87
C TYR A 97 -1.93 2.83 8.93
N HIS A 98 -1.42 3.02 7.72
CA HIS A 98 -1.96 4.04 6.81
C HIS A 98 -3.44 3.82 6.50
N GLY A 99 -4.15 4.94 6.36
CA GLY A 99 -5.62 4.95 6.33
C GLY A 99 -6.24 4.11 5.22
N ASP A 100 -5.59 3.97 4.07
CA ASP A 100 -6.06 3.14 2.97
C ASP A 100 -5.80 1.64 3.17
N HIS A 101 -5.22 1.25 4.31
CA HIS A 101 -5.05 -0.12 4.77
C HIS A 101 -5.89 -0.46 6.01
N VAL A 102 -6.24 0.55 6.85
CA VAL A 102 -6.86 0.28 8.16
C VAL A 102 -8.24 0.90 8.37
N ARG A 103 -8.64 1.96 7.61
CA ARG A 103 -9.90 2.69 7.89
C ARG A 103 -11.18 1.87 7.68
N GLY A 104 -11.08 0.64 7.20
CA GLY A 104 -12.18 -0.31 7.19
C GLY A 104 -12.26 -1.16 8.46
N ASN A 105 -11.31 -1.06 9.40
CA ASN A 105 -11.31 -1.85 10.64
C ASN A 105 -12.60 -1.63 11.46
N LYS A 106 -13.17 -0.44 11.41
CA LYS A 106 -14.45 -0.10 12.05
C LYS A 106 -15.62 -1.03 11.73
N PHE A 107 -15.58 -1.71 10.59
CA PHE A 107 -16.60 -2.73 10.24
C PHE A 107 -16.36 -4.07 10.92
N TYR A 108 -15.17 -4.30 11.54
CA TYR A 108 -14.72 -5.58 12.10
C TYR A 108 -14.55 -5.50 13.63
N LYS A 109 -15.38 -4.71 14.32
CA LYS A 109 -15.26 -4.40 15.77
C LYS A 109 -15.14 -5.63 16.67
N ASP A 110 -15.83 -6.73 16.31
CA ASP A 110 -15.86 -7.99 17.10
C ASP A 110 -14.85 -9.01 16.58
N CYS A 111 -13.94 -8.61 15.67
CA CYS A 111 -12.95 -9.49 15.10
C CYS A 111 -11.57 -9.31 15.74
N ALA A 112 -10.71 -10.32 15.61
CA ALA A 112 -9.29 -10.14 15.87
C ALA A 112 -8.66 -9.35 14.72
N ILE A 113 -8.04 -8.21 15.03
CA ILE A 113 -7.39 -7.30 14.08
C ILE A 113 -5.91 -7.21 14.45
N TYR A 114 -5.05 -7.78 13.62
CA TYR A 114 -3.60 -7.85 13.81
C TYR A 114 -2.89 -6.74 13.05
N ILE A 115 -1.84 -6.19 13.66
CA ILE A 115 -0.90 -5.25 13.03
C ILE A 115 0.50 -5.48 13.61
N GLY A 116 1.54 -4.96 12.95
CA GLY A 116 2.89 -4.91 13.51
C GLY A 116 2.92 -4.09 14.80
N ALA A 117 3.65 -4.58 15.82
CA ALA A 117 3.77 -3.87 17.09
C ALA A 117 4.69 -2.65 16.94
N TYR A 118 4.14 -1.50 17.24
CA TYR A 118 4.85 -0.24 17.40
C TYR A 118 4.30 0.48 18.65
N ASP A 119 4.54 1.76 18.79
CA ASP A 119 4.02 2.55 19.91
C ASP A 119 2.49 2.72 19.78
N GLU A 120 1.74 2.06 20.64
CA GLU A 120 0.27 2.10 20.67
C GLU A 120 -0.26 3.53 20.87
N LYS A 121 0.44 4.36 21.66
CA LYS A 121 0.06 5.75 21.88
C LYS A 121 0.17 6.57 20.58
N PHE A 122 1.21 6.32 19.78
CA PHE A 122 1.34 6.93 18.45
C PHE A 122 0.17 6.54 17.55
N LEU A 123 -0.21 5.26 17.51
CA LEU A 123 -1.35 4.80 16.71
C LEU A 123 -2.66 5.44 17.17
N GLN A 124 -2.86 5.66 18.48
CA GLN A 124 -4.03 6.34 19.03
C GLN A 124 -4.11 7.83 18.65
N GLU A 125 -2.98 8.48 18.37
CA GLU A 125 -2.95 9.86 17.90
C GLU A 125 -3.29 9.97 16.40
N ASP A 126 -2.99 8.93 15.60
CA ASP A 126 -3.17 8.92 14.14
C ASP A 126 -4.46 8.22 13.67
N LEU A 127 -4.94 7.23 14.41
CA LEU A 127 -6.12 6.44 14.08
C LEU A 127 -7.32 6.83 14.95
N SER A 128 -8.51 6.74 14.36
CA SER A 128 -9.73 6.82 15.15
C SER A 128 -9.85 5.57 16.05
N ALA A 129 -10.52 5.71 17.20
CA ALA A 129 -10.74 4.59 18.11
C ALA A 129 -11.47 3.40 17.45
N GLU A 130 -12.27 3.65 16.40
CA GLU A 130 -13.00 2.62 15.68
C GLU A 130 -12.11 1.83 14.71
N ASP A 131 -10.98 2.42 14.27
CA ASP A 131 -10.04 1.82 13.32
C ASP A 131 -8.85 1.14 14.02
N MET A 132 -8.76 1.27 15.36
CA MET A 132 -7.65 0.70 16.13
C MET A 132 -7.59 -0.83 16.04
N PRO A 133 -6.42 -1.41 15.73
CA PRO A 133 -6.16 -2.84 15.88
C PRO A 133 -6.21 -3.24 17.36
N ASN A 134 -6.43 -4.54 17.62
CA ASN A 134 -6.52 -5.08 18.97
C ASN A 134 -5.52 -6.21 19.27
N HIS A 135 -4.67 -6.57 18.29
CA HIS A 135 -3.60 -7.55 18.43
C HIS A 135 -2.32 -7.02 17.76
N PHE A 136 -1.24 -6.96 18.54
CA PHE A 136 0.04 -6.39 18.11
C PHE A 136 1.09 -7.50 17.94
N VAL A 137 1.60 -7.68 16.73
CA VAL A 137 2.62 -8.69 16.39
C VAL A 137 4.01 -8.11 16.62
N LYS A 138 4.75 -8.62 17.60
CA LYS A 138 6.05 -8.05 18.01
C LYS A 138 7.16 -8.38 16.99
N ASP A 139 7.36 -9.67 16.74
CA ASP A 139 8.37 -10.15 15.79
C ASP A 139 7.70 -10.96 14.67
N SER A 140 7.01 -12.05 15.05
CA SER A 140 6.27 -12.90 14.13
C SER A 140 5.14 -13.64 14.82
N LEU A 141 4.15 -14.05 14.03
CA LEU A 141 3.04 -14.87 14.49
C LEU A 141 2.68 -15.89 13.41
N ILE A 142 2.44 -17.14 13.81
CA ILE A 142 1.97 -18.18 12.91
C ILE A 142 0.53 -18.53 13.27
N LEU A 143 -0.37 -18.41 12.28
CA LEU A 143 -1.77 -18.81 12.39
C LEU A 143 -2.00 -20.03 11.51
N ASN A 144 -2.31 -21.18 12.13
CA ASN A 144 -2.74 -22.38 11.41
C ASN A 144 -4.26 -22.34 11.27
N LEU A 145 -4.75 -22.22 10.04
CA LEU A 145 -6.16 -22.09 9.72
C LEU A 145 -6.73 -23.30 8.94
N GLY A 146 -6.07 -24.45 9.06
CA GLY A 146 -6.42 -25.69 8.38
C GLY A 146 -5.70 -25.80 7.03
N ASN A 147 -6.42 -25.52 5.94
CA ASN A 147 -5.87 -25.59 4.57
C ASN A 147 -4.84 -24.49 4.26
N GLU A 148 -4.60 -23.53 5.17
CA GLU A 148 -3.58 -22.50 5.02
C GLU A 148 -2.86 -22.21 6.34
N ILE A 149 -1.56 -21.90 6.23
CA ILE A 149 -0.72 -21.40 7.33
C ILE A 149 -0.30 -19.98 6.98
N LEU A 150 -0.74 -19.03 7.78
CA LEU A 150 -0.30 -17.65 7.68
C LEU A 150 0.91 -17.41 8.57
N CYS A 151 1.96 -16.84 8.00
CA CYS A 151 3.11 -16.36 8.77
C CYS A 151 3.13 -14.82 8.65
N LEU A 152 2.91 -14.15 9.77
CA LEU A 152 2.99 -12.70 9.90
C LEU A 152 4.41 -12.35 10.36
N TYR A 153 5.11 -11.50 9.65
CA TYR A 153 6.45 -11.04 10.02
C TYR A 153 6.45 -9.53 10.16
N ASN A 154 6.63 -9.04 11.37
CA ASN A 154 6.86 -7.62 11.62
C ASN A 154 8.30 -7.29 11.19
N LEU A 155 8.45 -6.45 10.18
CA LEU A 155 9.75 -6.00 9.67
C LEU A 155 10.19 -4.69 10.35
N GLY A 156 9.27 -4.07 11.10
CA GLY A 156 9.48 -2.82 11.80
C GLY A 156 9.52 -1.62 10.86
N GLN A 157 10.25 -0.61 11.26
CA GLN A 157 10.36 0.65 10.54
C GLN A 157 10.95 0.48 9.13
N ALA A 158 10.20 0.92 8.11
CA ALA A 158 10.67 0.99 6.73
C ALA A 158 9.86 2.03 5.93
N HIS A 159 8.64 1.71 5.44
CA HIS A 159 7.69 2.66 4.88
C HIS A 159 6.98 3.44 5.99
N THR A 160 6.62 2.71 7.05
CA THR A 160 6.08 3.26 8.30
C THR A 160 6.88 2.77 9.50
N TRP A 161 6.35 2.97 10.70
CA TRP A 161 6.93 2.45 11.94
C TRP A 161 6.64 0.96 12.18
N ASP A 162 5.59 0.40 11.57
CA ASP A 162 5.00 -0.90 11.91
C ASP A 162 4.82 -1.86 10.72
N ASP A 163 5.66 -1.76 9.70
CA ASP A 163 5.51 -2.54 8.47
C ASP A 163 5.58 -4.05 8.71
N MET A 164 4.52 -4.74 8.35
CA MET A 164 4.38 -6.18 8.48
C MET A 164 4.02 -6.81 7.12
N ILE A 165 4.56 -8.00 6.86
CA ILE A 165 4.19 -8.81 5.71
C ILE A 165 3.38 -10.03 6.12
N VAL A 166 2.55 -10.52 5.20
CA VAL A 166 1.70 -11.69 5.40
C VAL A 166 2.03 -12.76 4.37
N LEU A 167 2.67 -13.83 4.81
CA LEU A 167 2.97 -14.99 3.97
C LEU A 167 1.85 -16.02 4.09
N LEU A 168 1.19 -16.33 2.98
CA LEU A 168 0.32 -17.50 2.79
C LEU A 168 1.21 -18.66 2.36
N LYS A 169 1.64 -19.47 3.35
CA LYS A 169 2.73 -20.43 3.18
C LYS A 169 2.39 -21.52 2.15
N ASN A 170 1.17 -22.07 2.23
CA ASN A 170 0.76 -23.16 1.35
C ASN A 170 0.52 -22.67 -0.09
N ARG A 171 0.02 -21.43 -0.25
CA ARG A 171 -0.18 -20.77 -1.55
C ARG A 171 1.07 -20.14 -2.12
N LYS A 172 2.12 -19.97 -1.32
CA LYS A 172 3.38 -19.30 -1.71
C LYS A 172 3.16 -17.86 -2.16
N VAL A 173 2.23 -17.15 -1.52
CA VAL A 173 1.85 -15.76 -1.79
C VAL A 173 2.27 -14.89 -0.62
N VAL A 174 2.88 -13.75 -0.88
CA VAL A 174 3.22 -12.74 0.14
C VAL A 174 2.50 -11.44 -0.16
N PHE A 175 1.75 -10.92 0.81
CA PHE A 175 1.28 -9.54 0.84
C PHE A 175 2.36 -8.70 1.51
N THR A 176 2.86 -7.72 0.79
CA THR A 176 4.00 -6.91 1.23
C THR A 176 3.60 -5.57 1.84
N GLY A 177 2.33 -5.21 1.75
CA GLY A 177 1.91 -3.84 2.04
C GLY A 177 2.73 -2.83 1.22
N ASP A 178 2.84 -1.63 1.71
CA ASP A 178 3.52 -0.51 1.07
C ASP A 178 5.06 -0.59 1.11
N LEU A 179 5.59 -1.73 1.53
CA LEU A 179 6.99 -2.03 1.25
C LEU A 179 7.25 -2.18 -0.26
N VAL A 180 6.21 -2.48 -1.06
CA VAL A 180 6.31 -2.59 -2.52
C VAL A 180 5.19 -1.80 -3.21
N PHE A 181 5.61 -0.88 -4.08
CA PHE A 181 4.78 -0.17 -5.06
C PHE A 181 5.18 -0.63 -6.45
N TYR A 182 4.24 -1.12 -7.26
CA TYR A 182 4.57 -1.66 -8.58
C TYR A 182 4.27 -0.66 -9.69
N HIS A 183 5.31 -0.12 -10.34
CA HIS A 183 5.26 0.97 -11.31
C HIS A 183 4.57 2.24 -10.78
N ILE A 184 4.72 2.49 -9.49
CA ILE A 184 4.19 3.65 -8.79
C ILE A 184 5.32 4.19 -7.92
N ASN A 185 5.51 5.50 -7.92
CA ASN A 185 6.48 6.13 -7.03
C ASN A 185 6.00 6.01 -5.58
N PRO A 186 6.86 5.56 -4.65
CA PRO A 186 6.47 5.34 -3.27
C PRO A 186 6.24 6.68 -2.56
N PHE A 187 5.25 6.69 -1.67
CA PHE A 187 5.05 7.78 -0.73
C PHE A 187 6.04 7.66 0.44
N LEU A 188 6.71 8.77 0.78
CA LEU A 188 7.64 8.85 1.89
C LEU A 188 7.24 9.97 2.84
N ASN A 189 7.02 9.63 4.11
CA ASN A 189 6.77 10.60 5.16
C ASN A 189 7.62 10.27 6.38
N LYS A 190 8.46 11.24 6.81
CA LYS A 190 9.34 11.09 7.96
C LYS A 190 8.57 10.93 9.27
N GLU A 191 7.46 11.64 9.41
CA GLU A 191 6.60 11.58 10.60
C GLU A 191 5.93 10.22 10.72
N SER A 192 5.63 9.58 9.59
CA SER A 192 5.11 8.22 9.54
C SER A 192 6.19 7.14 9.71
N GLY A 193 7.46 7.52 9.80
CA GLY A 193 8.56 6.58 10.02
C GLY A 193 9.33 6.13 8.80
N ALA A 194 9.08 6.70 7.61
CA ALA A 194 9.78 6.29 6.40
C ALA A 194 11.31 6.41 6.57
N ASP A 195 12.02 5.32 6.25
CA ASP A 195 13.49 5.22 6.31
C ASP A 195 13.97 4.36 5.15
N VAL A 196 14.59 5.00 4.17
CA VAL A 196 14.97 4.33 2.91
C VAL A 196 16.01 3.21 3.12
N ASP A 197 16.92 3.32 4.10
CA ASP A 197 17.93 2.29 4.36
C ASP A 197 17.31 1.06 5.03
N LYS A 198 16.43 1.28 6.00
CA LYS A 198 15.65 0.21 6.63
C LYS A 198 14.69 -0.42 5.62
N TRP A 199 14.10 0.38 4.74
CA TRP A 199 13.22 -0.12 3.69
C TRP A 199 13.97 -1.03 2.71
N ILE A 200 15.13 -0.64 2.22
CA ILE A 200 15.99 -1.54 1.41
C ILE A 200 16.30 -2.84 2.17
N THR A 201 16.57 -2.74 3.47
CA THR A 201 16.83 -3.91 4.32
C THR A 201 15.60 -4.82 4.42
N ALA A 202 14.40 -4.26 4.60
CA ALA A 202 13.15 -5.00 4.60
C ALA A 202 12.90 -5.71 3.25
N LEU A 203 13.14 -5.02 2.13
CA LEU A 203 13.03 -5.62 0.79
C LEU A 203 14.01 -6.79 0.60
N VAL A 204 15.23 -6.70 1.15
CA VAL A 204 16.19 -7.82 1.13
C VAL A 204 15.67 -9.01 1.96
N LYS A 205 15.10 -8.75 3.14
CA LYS A 205 14.47 -9.83 3.95
C LYS A 205 13.34 -10.51 3.19
N ILE A 206 12.46 -9.75 2.52
CA ILE A 206 11.37 -10.30 1.69
C ILE A 206 11.92 -11.17 0.56
N LEU A 207 12.96 -10.70 -0.13
CA LEU A 207 13.62 -11.44 -1.20
C LEU A 207 14.29 -12.73 -0.73
N ASN A 208 14.63 -12.88 0.53
CA ASN A 208 15.23 -14.07 1.11
C ASN A 208 14.19 -15.12 1.57
N ILE A 209 12.89 -14.82 1.49
CA ILE A 209 11.84 -15.81 1.77
C ILE A 209 11.80 -16.81 0.61
N SER A 210 12.14 -18.07 0.89
CA SER A 210 12.20 -19.12 -0.11
C SER A 210 10.80 -19.59 -0.52
N GLY A 211 10.67 -20.02 -1.79
CA GLY A 211 9.47 -20.68 -2.30
C GLY A 211 8.29 -19.77 -2.61
N VAL A 212 8.39 -18.46 -2.44
CA VAL A 212 7.34 -17.50 -2.81
C VAL A 212 7.27 -17.39 -4.33
N THR A 213 6.06 -17.50 -4.88
CA THR A 213 5.81 -17.42 -6.32
C THR A 213 5.02 -16.17 -6.72
N MET A 214 4.31 -15.54 -5.78
CA MET A 214 3.54 -14.32 -6.01
C MET A 214 3.76 -13.32 -4.87
N PHE A 215 4.01 -12.08 -5.24
CA PHE A 215 4.09 -10.94 -4.32
C PHE A 215 2.94 -9.98 -4.64
N VAL A 216 2.17 -9.64 -3.63
CA VAL A 216 1.07 -8.68 -3.69
C VAL A 216 1.57 -7.38 -3.09
N PRO A 217 1.87 -6.35 -3.91
CA PRO A 217 2.30 -5.05 -3.41
C PRO A 217 1.17 -4.34 -2.69
N GLY A 218 1.48 -3.34 -1.88
CA GLY A 218 0.45 -2.44 -1.33
C GLY A 218 -0.28 -1.71 -2.45
N HIS A 219 0.45 -1.30 -3.48
CA HIS A 219 -0.12 -0.63 -4.64
C HIS A 219 0.41 -1.17 -5.95
N GLY A 220 -0.47 -1.28 -6.94
CA GLY A 220 -0.15 -1.80 -8.27
C GLY A 220 -0.45 -3.30 -8.43
N LYS A 221 0.01 -3.90 -9.52
CA LYS A 221 -0.34 -5.29 -9.86
C LYS A 221 0.53 -6.28 -9.09
N PRO A 222 -0.05 -7.41 -8.60
CA PRO A 222 0.73 -8.56 -8.16
C PRO A 222 1.65 -9.08 -9.26
N GLY A 223 2.77 -9.65 -8.84
CA GLY A 223 3.77 -10.22 -9.75
C GLY A 223 4.68 -11.23 -9.06
N ASP A 224 5.71 -11.62 -9.77
CA ASP A 224 6.75 -12.50 -9.24
C ASP A 224 7.79 -11.71 -8.42
N ARG A 225 8.91 -12.35 -8.12
CA ARG A 225 10.04 -11.75 -7.38
C ARG A 225 10.53 -10.41 -7.93
N SER A 226 10.36 -10.18 -9.24
CA SER A 226 10.84 -8.97 -9.91
C SER A 226 10.19 -7.69 -9.39
N VAL A 227 8.95 -7.75 -8.87
CA VAL A 227 8.26 -6.56 -8.32
C VAL A 227 8.99 -6.03 -7.07
N VAL A 228 9.53 -6.93 -6.24
CA VAL A 228 10.32 -6.55 -5.06
C VAL A 228 11.72 -6.07 -5.45
N GLU A 229 12.35 -6.76 -6.40
CA GLU A 229 13.68 -6.38 -6.93
C GLU A 229 13.65 -4.99 -7.58
N MET A 230 12.59 -4.69 -8.30
CA MET A 230 12.37 -3.40 -8.94
C MET A 230 12.27 -2.27 -7.90
N MET A 231 11.49 -2.45 -6.83
CA MET A 231 11.37 -1.45 -5.76
C MET A 231 12.71 -1.25 -5.03
N LYS A 232 13.44 -2.33 -4.73
CA LYS A 232 14.79 -2.26 -4.16
C LYS A 232 15.75 -1.49 -5.07
N ASN A 233 15.72 -1.73 -6.38
CA ASN A 233 16.57 -1.04 -7.33
C ASN A 233 16.19 0.43 -7.47
N TYR A 234 14.90 0.77 -7.43
CA TYR A 234 14.44 2.14 -7.39
C TYR A 234 15.11 2.93 -6.25
N PHE A 235 15.04 2.44 -5.03
CA PHE A 235 15.67 3.14 -3.89
C PHE A 235 17.19 3.24 -4.00
N LYS A 236 17.88 2.21 -4.52
CA LYS A 236 19.32 2.29 -4.78
C LYS A 236 19.66 3.37 -5.80
N ASP A 237 18.86 3.48 -6.86
CA ASP A 237 19.04 4.49 -7.89
C ASP A 237 18.76 5.90 -7.33
N MET A 238 17.69 6.07 -6.54
CA MET A 238 17.40 7.36 -5.88
C MET A 238 18.50 7.77 -4.90
N LYS A 239 19.06 6.83 -4.14
CA LYS A 239 20.25 7.10 -3.28
C LYS A 239 21.46 7.48 -4.11
N THR A 240 21.67 6.84 -5.25
CA THR A 240 22.76 7.22 -6.16
C THR A 240 22.58 8.63 -6.69
N ALA A 241 21.38 8.99 -7.12
CA ALA A 241 21.07 10.36 -7.59
C ALA A 241 21.14 11.40 -6.47
N ALA A 242 20.76 11.05 -5.25
CA ALA A 242 20.87 11.94 -4.09
C ALA A 242 22.34 12.27 -3.74
N ASN A 243 23.26 11.31 -3.94
CA ASN A 243 24.68 11.46 -3.68
C ASN A 243 25.47 12.05 -4.85
N ASP A 244 24.99 11.88 -6.09
CA ASP A 244 25.64 12.33 -7.32
C ASP A 244 24.63 13.05 -8.21
N PRO A 245 24.53 14.40 -8.10
CA PRO A 245 23.57 15.17 -8.89
C PRO A 245 23.75 15.03 -10.42
N SER A 246 24.93 14.65 -10.90
CA SER A 246 25.17 14.43 -12.33
C SER A 246 24.32 13.28 -12.92
N LYS A 247 23.93 12.31 -12.08
CA LYS A 247 23.12 11.14 -12.45
C LYS A 247 21.61 11.38 -12.31
N GLU A 248 21.20 12.47 -11.65
CA GLU A 248 19.79 12.70 -11.31
C GLU A 248 18.87 12.69 -12.53
N LYS A 249 19.24 13.43 -13.59
CA LYS A 249 18.43 13.49 -14.82
C LYS A 249 18.22 12.11 -15.44
N THR A 250 19.29 11.33 -15.57
CA THR A 250 19.24 9.99 -16.20
C THR A 250 18.41 9.03 -15.36
N LEU A 251 18.55 9.07 -14.02
CA LEU A 251 17.82 8.17 -13.13
C LEU A 251 16.35 8.57 -12.98
N LYS A 252 16.02 9.86 -13.01
CA LYS A 252 14.61 10.30 -13.13
C LYS A 252 13.97 9.82 -14.42
N GLU A 253 14.66 9.94 -15.55
CA GLU A 253 14.15 9.48 -16.86
C GLU A 253 13.90 7.96 -16.91
N LYS A 254 14.68 7.15 -16.18
CA LYS A 254 14.48 5.70 -16.06
C LYS A 254 13.11 5.33 -15.48
N TYR A 255 12.56 6.18 -14.63
CA TYR A 255 11.29 5.93 -13.91
C TYR A 255 10.15 6.86 -14.36
N LYS A 256 10.30 7.55 -15.49
CA LYS A 256 9.31 8.52 -16.02
C LYS A 256 7.92 7.94 -16.28
N ASP A 257 7.86 6.62 -16.57
CA ASP A 257 6.61 5.93 -16.87
C ASP A 257 5.93 5.37 -15.61
N TRP A 258 6.54 5.58 -14.44
CA TRP A 258 5.90 5.23 -13.17
C TRP A 258 4.84 6.25 -12.81
N THR A 259 3.72 5.78 -12.24
CA THR A 259 2.68 6.67 -11.75
C THR A 259 3.24 7.60 -10.67
N GLU A 260 3.04 8.89 -10.85
CA GLU A 260 3.40 9.93 -9.88
C GLU A 260 2.14 10.42 -9.17
N MET A 261 2.29 10.75 -7.89
CA MET A 261 1.33 11.57 -7.17
C MET A 261 1.91 12.99 -7.09
N PRO A 262 1.28 13.97 -7.79
CA PRO A 262 1.82 15.31 -7.83
C PRO A 262 2.15 15.87 -6.46
N MET A 263 3.36 16.41 -6.28
CA MET A 263 3.92 16.95 -5.03
C MET A 263 4.11 15.95 -3.89
N MET A 264 3.63 14.71 -4.00
CA MET A 264 3.69 13.72 -2.90
C MET A 264 4.65 12.57 -3.21
N ALA A 265 4.66 12.07 -4.45
CA ALA A 265 5.49 10.93 -4.84
C ALA A 265 5.95 11.04 -6.29
N SER A 266 7.25 11.21 -6.47
CA SER A 266 7.96 11.21 -7.74
C SER A 266 9.44 10.86 -7.49
N PRO A 267 10.23 10.54 -8.53
CA PRO A 267 11.66 10.35 -8.34
C PRO A 267 12.36 11.57 -7.73
N GLY A 268 11.91 12.78 -8.09
CA GLY A 268 12.44 14.03 -7.49
C GLY A 268 12.14 14.14 -6.01
N VAL A 269 10.89 13.92 -5.61
CA VAL A 269 10.48 13.92 -4.19
C VAL A 269 11.29 12.90 -3.38
N THR A 270 11.49 11.69 -3.91
CA THR A 270 12.28 10.66 -3.23
C THR A 270 13.75 11.06 -3.08
N ILE A 271 14.36 11.66 -4.11
CA ILE A 271 15.74 12.15 -4.04
C ILE A 271 15.88 13.25 -2.99
N ASP A 272 14.97 14.21 -2.98
CA ASP A 272 14.99 15.32 -2.02
C ASP A 272 14.74 14.81 -0.58
N TYR A 273 13.84 13.85 -0.42
CA TYR A 273 13.63 13.18 0.87
C TYR A 273 14.93 12.57 1.39
N ILE A 274 15.65 11.79 0.56
CA ILE A 274 16.90 11.14 0.94
C ILE A 274 17.98 12.18 1.29
N ARG A 275 18.05 13.32 0.59
CA ARG A 275 18.99 14.39 0.89
C ARG A 275 18.73 15.06 2.24
N ASN A 276 17.46 15.23 2.59
CA ASN A 276 17.03 15.95 3.78
C ASN A 276 16.93 15.07 5.04
N THR A 277 17.10 13.75 4.92
CA THR A 277 16.99 12.80 6.03
C THR A 277 18.30 12.12 6.40
N LYS A 278 19.40 12.55 5.81
CA LYS A 278 20.78 12.11 6.15
C LYS A 278 21.26 12.65 7.48
#